data_1203cc0177b17de1738e166bb211b9d9
#
_entry.id   1203cc0177b17de1738e166bb211b9d9
#
_cell.length_a   1.000
_cell.length_b   1.000
_cell.length_c   1.000
_cell.angle_alpha   90.00
_cell.angle_beta   90.00
_cell.angle_gamma   90.00
#
_symmetry.space_group_name_H-M   'P 1'
#
loop_
_entity.id
_entity.type
_entity.pdbx_description
1 polymer ?
#
loop_
_entity_poly.entity_id
_entity_poly.type
_entity_poly.pdbx_seq_one_letter_code
_entity_poly.pdbx_strand_id
1 'polypeptide(L)'
;MSDNSVVLRYADGEYTYPVVESTVGDKGFDIGKLRSQTGLVTLDSGYGNTAAYKSAITYLDGEQGILRYRGYPIEQLAERSTFLEVAYLLINGELPKADQLEGFTTEITQHTLLHEDVKRFFDGFPRDAHPMAMLSSVVSALSTFYQDSHNPFDEKQRHLSTIRLLAKLPTIAAYAYKKSIGHPFVYPRNDLSYVENFLRMTFSVPAQEYELDPVVVSALDKLLILHADHEQNCSTSTVRLVGSSQANMFASISAGISALWGPLHGGANQSVLEMLQGIQAGGGDVDSFIRKVKNKEDGVRLMGFGHRVYKSFDPRAKIIKAAAHEVLSALGKSDELLDIALKLEEHALADEYFVSRNLYPNVDFYTGLIYRAMGFPTEMFTVLFALGRLPGWIAQWHEMIKEPGSRIGRPRQIYTGEVLRDFVPVEAR
;
A
#
# COMPACT_ATOMS: atom_id res chain seq x y z
N MET A 1 41.39 4.48 -11.83
CA MET A 1 39.92 4.58 -11.96
C MET A 1 39.41 3.16 -11.82
N SER A 2 38.74 2.81 -10.73
CA SER A 2 38.10 1.49 -10.60
C SER A 2 37.04 1.45 -11.66
N ASP A 3 37.12 0.53 -12.59
CA ASP A 3 36.11 0.24 -13.60
C ASP A 3 34.85 -0.23 -12.89
N ASN A 4 33.95 0.72 -12.59
CA ASN A 4 32.66 0.43 -11.97
C ASN A 4 31.67 0.03 -13.08
N SER A 5 31.92 -1.16 -13.68
CA SER A 5 31.17 -1.64 -14.84
C SER A 5 30.98 -3.16 -14.78
N VAL A 6 29.91 -3.62 -15.41
CA VAL A 6 29.61 -5.04 -15.64
C VAL A 6 29.93 -5.38 -17.08
N VAL A 7 30.65 -6.48 -17.29
CA VAL A 7 31.01 -6.98 -18.63
C VAL A 7 30.15 -8.19 -18.95
N LEU A 8 29.39 -8.11 -20.04
CA LEU A 8 28.63 -9.21 -20.62
C LEU A 8 29.37 -9.77 -21.83
N ARG A 9 29.69 -11.05 -21.80
CA ARG A 9 30.19 -11.77 -22.98
C ARG A 9 29.05 -12.53 -23.65
N TYR A 10 28.82 -12.25 -24.93
CA TYR A 10 27.78 -12.91 -25.70
C TYR A 10 28.19 -13.04 -27.17
N ALA A 11 28.07 -14.25 -27.74
CA ALA A 11 28.65 -14.62 -29.02
C ALA A 11 30.16 -14.26 -29.05
N ASP A 12 30.63 -13.59 -30.05
CA ASP A 12 32.05 -13.19 -30.17
C ASP A 12 32.32 -11.78 -29.62
N GLY A 13 31.34 -11.19 -28.90
CA GLY A 13 31.43 -9.81 -28.39
C GLY A 13 31.56 -9.73 -26.88
N GLU A 14 32.17 -8.62 -26.45
CA GLU A 14 32.26 -8.19 -25.07
C GLU A 14 31.63 -6.79 -24.94
N TYR A 15 30.67 -6.64 -24.03
CA TYR A 15 29.86 -5.44 -23.88
C TYR A 15 29.92 -4.95 -22.43
N THR A 16 30.18 -3.66 -22.25
CA THR A 16 30.36 -3.06 -20.95
C THR A 16 29.18 -2.18 -20.59
N TYR A 17 28.63 -2.37 -19.39
CA TYR A 17 27.49 -1.63 -18.84
C TYR A 17 27.89 -0.91 -17.56
N PRO A 18 27.60 0.39 -17.43
CA PRO A 18 27.97 1.14 -16.24
C PRO A 18 27.17 0.68 -15.03
N VAL A 19 27.84 0.57 -13.90
CA VAL A 19 27.20 0.37 -12.59
C VAL A 19 26.57 1.68 -12.15
N VAL A 20 25.38 1.59 -11.63
CA VAL A 20 24.63 2.68 -11.01
C VAL A 20 24.74 2.53 -9.51
N GLU A 21 25.45 3.47 -8.89
CA GLU A 21 25.62 3.49 -7.44
C GLU A 21 24.33 3.89 -6.74
N SER A 22 24.07 3.27 -5.60
CA SER A 22 23.07 3.67 -4.62
C SER A 22 23.72 4.46 -3.49
N THR A 23 22.95 5.24 -2.75
CA THR A 23 23.41 5.87 -1.50
C THR A 23 23.66 4.82 -0.43
N VAL A 24 22.78 3.81 -0.38
CA VAL A 24 22.83 2.67 0.54
C VAL A 24 22.07 1.50 -0.10
N GLY A 25 22.49 0.26 0.20
CA GLY A 25 21.85 -0.96 -0.33
C GLY A 25 22.38 -1.39 -1.70
N ASP A 26 21.51 -2.04 -2.46
CA ASP A 26 21.87 -2.69 -3.71
C ASP A 26 22.27 -1.68 -4.79
N LYS A 27 23.26 -2.08 -5.60
CA LYS A 27 23.68 -1.37 -6.80
C LYS A 27 23.02 -1.99 -8.03
N GLY A 28 22.74 -1.16 -9.02
CA GLY A 28 22.27 -1.63 -10.32
C GLY A 28 23.31 -1.48 -11.42
N PHE A 29 23.04 -1.98 -12.61
CA PHE A 29 23.77 -1.61 -13.81
C PHE A 29 22.80 -1.24 -14.94
N ASP A 30 23.16 -0.25 -15.74
CA ASP A 30 22.29 0.30 -16.76
C ASP A 30 22.32 -0.56 -18.03
N ILE A 31 21.20 -1.24 -18.30
CA ILE A 31 20.99 -2.08 -19.48
C ILE A 31 20.37 -1.34 -20.67
N GLY A 32 20.28 -0.01 -20.64
CA GLY A 32 19.61 0.78 -21.67
C GLY A 32 20.13 0.54 -23.10
N LYS A 33 21.41 0.15 -23.26
CA LYS A 33 22.02 -0.17 -24.54
C LYS A 33 22.06 -1.67 -24.88
N LEU A 34 21.64 -2.54 -23.97
CA LEU A 34 21.75 -4.00 -24.13
C LEU A 34 21.19 -4.48 -25.50
N ARG A 35 19.94 -4.13 -25.78
CA ARG A 35 19.28 -4.59 -27.00
C ARG A 35 19.91 -4.06 -28.29
N SER A 36 20.32 -2.80 -28.31
CA SER A 36 20.94 -2.20 -29.50
C SER A 36 22.33 -2.80 -29.81
N GLN A 37 23.03 -3.26 -28.82
CA GLN A 37 24.37 -3.84 -28.96
C GLN A 37 24.36 -5.35 -29.21
N THR A 38 23.43 -6.08 -28.57
CA THR A 38 23.44 -7.56 -28.56
C THR A 38 22.22 -8.19 -29.22
N GLY A 39 21.14 -7.43 -29.44
CA GLY A 39 19.84 -7.99 -29.82
C GLY A 39 19.06 -8.60 -28.65
N LEU A 40 19.68 -8.82 -27.49
CA LEU A 40 19.06 -9.42 -26.32
C LEU A 40 18.19 -8.43 -25.54
N VAL A 41 17.21 -8.98 -24.84
CA VAL A 41 16.45 -8.32 -23.77
C VAL A 41 16.56 -9.14 -22.48
N THR A 42 16.36 -8.52 -21.33
CA THR A 42 16.27 -9.25 -20.06
C THR A 42 14.91 -9.91 -19.89
N LEU A 43 14.87 -11.05 -19.21
CA LEU A 43 13.65 -11.72 -18.78
C LEU A 43 13.68 -11.81 -17.25
N ASP A 44 12.77 -11.08 -16.61
CA ASP A 44 12.59 -11.08 -15.16
C ASP A 44 11.09 -11.00 -14.86
N SER A 45 10.47 -12.17 -14.68
CA SER A 45 9.03 -12.28 -14.41
C SER A 45 8.72 -11.75 -13.00
N GLY A 46 7.93 -10.66 -12.93
CA GLY A 46 7.54 -10.02 -11.66
C GLY A 46 8.61 -9.11 -11.06
N TYR A 47 9.63 -8.73 -11.85
CA TYR A 47 10.64 -7.71 -11.50
C TYR A 47 11.41 -8.00 -10.20
N GLY A 48 11.66 -9.29 -9.90
CA GLY A 48 12.33 -9.70 -8.67
C GLY A 48 13.79 -9.27 -8.57
N ASN A 49 14.43 -8.95 -9.72
CA ASN A 49 15.82 -8.53 -9.83
C ASN A 49 15.98 -7.34 -10.79
N THR A 50 14.96 -6.51 -10.91
CA THR A 50 14.95 -5.37 -11.82
C THR A 50 14.61 -4.08 -11.08
N ALA A 51 15.57 -3.15 -10.99
CA ALA A 51 15.32 -1.80 -10.55
C ALA A 51 14.72 -1.00 -11.73
N ALA A 52 13.43 -0.73 -11.68
CA ALA A 52 12.74 0.04 -12.71
C ALA A 52 12.97 1.55 -12.59
N TYR A 53 13.28 2.04 -11.39
CA TYR A 53 13.41 3.46 -11.06
C TYR A 53 14.52 3.69 -10.03
N LYS A 54 15.05 4.93 -10.02
CA LYS A 54 15.79 5.48 -8.88
C LYS A 54 14.82 6.24 -8.01
N SER A 55 14.92 6.12 -6.70
CA SER A 55 14.04 6.81 -5.76
C SER A 55 14.79 7.22 -4.51
N ALA A 56 14.44 8.39 -3.96
CA ALA A 56 14.93 8.91 -2.69
C ALA A 56 13.86 8.87 -1.59
N ILE A 57 12.75 8.14 -1.79
CA ILE A 57 11.59 8.18 -0.90
C ILE A 57 11.75 7.18 0.24
N THR A 58 11.93 5.91 -0.09
CA THR A 58 11.96 4.82 0.90
C THR A 58 13.19 3.95 0.71
N TYR A 59 13.92 3.74 1.79
CA TYR A 59 14.97 2.73 1.89
C TYR A 59 14.45 1.54 2.69
N LEU A 60 14.68 0.36 2.15
CA LEU A 60 14.29 -0.89 2.74
C LEU A 60 15.46 -1.88 2.66
N ASP A 61 15.81 -2.50 3.80
CA ASP A 61 16.78 -3.60 3.88
C ASP A 61 16.08 -4.79 4.52
N GLY A 62 15.80 -5.79 3.70
CA GLY A 62 15.09 -6.98 4.13
C GLY A 62 15.91 -7.92 5.00
N GLU A 63 17.24 -7.91 4.88
CA GLU A 63 18.12 -8.77 5.68
C GLU A 63 18.31 -8.20 7.09
N GLN A 64 18.43 -6.88 7.21
CA GLN A 64 18.60 -6.19 8.49
C GLN A 64 17.27 -5.79 9.13
N GLY A 65 16.14 -5.92 8.44
CA GLY A 65 14.81 -5.49 8.95
C GLY A 65 14.73 -3.97 9.10
N ILE A 66 15.23 -3.21 8.14
CA ILE A 66 15.26 -1.75 8.17
C ILE A 66 14.21 -1.20 7.22
N LEU A 67 13.45 -0.20 7.69
CA LEU A 67 12.58 0.64 6.86
C LEU A 67 12.79 2.10 7.25
N ARG A 68 13.03 2.95 6.25
CA ARG A 68 13.23 4.40 6.43
C ARG A 68 12.44 5.18 5.39
N TYR A 69 11.72 6.21 5.82
CA TYR A 69 11.11 7.20 4.93
C TYR A 69 11.99 8.45 4.88
N ARG A 70 12.48 8.81 3.70
CA ARG A 70 13.40 9.95 3.52
C ARG A 70 14.59 9.93 4.49
N GLY A 71 15.06 8.73 4.87
CA GLY A 71 16.17 8.54 5.81
C GLY A 71 15.75 8.40 7.27
N TYR A 72 14.54 8.74 7.66
CA TYR A 72 14.04 8.61 9.04
C TYR A 72 13.57 7.17 9.31
N PRO A 73 14.03 6.54 10.41
CA PRO A 73 13.59 5.21 10.81
C PRO A 73 12.09 5.16 11.06
N ILE A 74 11.42 4.10 10.60
CA ILE A 74 9.97 3.94 10.75
C ILE A 74 9.53 3.91 12.21
N GLU A 75 10.37 3.36 13.09
CA GLU A 75 10.10 3.29 14.52
C GLU A 75 9.98 4.68 15.13
N GLN A 76 10.87 5.61 14.75
CA GLN A 76 10.83 6.98 15.24
C GLN A 76 9.63 7.75 14.71
N LEU A 77 9.30 7.55 13.44
CA LEU A 77 8.14 8.21 12.82
C LEU A 77 6.83 7.73 13.44
N ALA A 78 6.67 6.41 13.64
CA ALA A 78 5.48 5.84 14.25
C ALA A 78 5.27 6.25 15.72
N GLU A 79 6.37 6.53 16.44
CA GLU A 79 6.32 6.90 17.86
C GLU A 79 6.14 8.40 18.09
N ARG A 80 6.70 9.24 17.20
CA ARG A 80 6.89 10.70 17.49
C ARG A 80 6.20 11.62 16.49
N SER A 81 5.60 11.09 15.44
CA SER A 81 5.02 11.87 14.36
C SER A 81 3.52 11.61 14.23
N THR A 82 2.86 12.39 13.40
CA THR A 82 1.48 12.16 12.96
C THR A 82 1.44 11.72 11.50
N PHE A 83 0.33 11.10 11.08
CA PHE A 83 0.18 10.68 9.70
C PHE A 83 0.34 11.82 8.69
N LEU A 84 -0.23 13.01 8.97
CA LEU A 84 -0.09 14.16 8.07
C LEU A 84 1.33 14.71 8.04
N GLU A 85 2.07 14.65 9.14
CA GLU A 85 3.48 15.03 9.18
C GLU A 85 4.33 14.07 8.32
N VAL A 86 4.08 12.75 8.41
CA VAL A 86 4.73 11.75 7.56
C VAL A 86 4.30 11.89 6.09
N ALA A 87 3.05 12.21 5.81
CA ALA A 87 2.59 12.51 4.46
C ALA A 87 3.34 13.70 3.86
N TYR A 88 3.50 14.77 4.65
CA TYR A 88 4.31 15.93 4.24
C TYR A 88 5.76 15.54 3.96
N LEU A 89 6.39 14.78 4.86
CA LEU A 89 7.76 14.28 4.71
C LEU A 89 7.96 13.51 3.40
N LEU A 90 7.09 12.54 3.13
CA LEU A 90 7.19 11.70 1.93
C LEU A 90 7.08 12.54 0.65
N ILE A 91 6.13 13.46 0.59
CA ILE A 91 5.80 14.26 -0.60
C ILE A 91 6.82 15.37 -0.83
N ASN A 92 7.25 16.05 0.24
CA ASN A 92 8.12 17.23 0.13
C ASN A 92 9.61 16.93 0.38
N GLY A 93 9.94 15.78 0.97
CA GLY A 93 11.33 15.31 1.15
C GLY A 93 11.94 15.59 2.50
N GLU A 94 11.38 16.51 3.31
CA GLU A 94 11.86 16.90 4.62
C GLU A 94 10.68 17.01 5.60
N LEU A 95 10.97 16.84 6.90
CA LEU A 95 9.97 17.08 7.96
C LEU A 95 9.52 18.54 7.93
N PRO A 96 8.22 18.81 8.10
CA PRO A 96 7.71 20.16 8.09
C PRO A 96 8.14 20.95 9.35
N LYS A 97 8.36 22.24 9.18
CA LYS A 97 8.36 23.18 10.32
C LYS A 97 6.93 23.32 10.83
N ALA A 98 6.78 23.88 12.05
CA ALA A 98 5.47 24.03 12.68
C ALA A 98 4.46 24.79 11.82
N ASP A 99 4.86 25.91 11.22
CA ASP A 99 4.05 26.72 10.31
C ASP A 99 3.68 26.00 9.02
N GLN A 100 4.60 25.20 8.49
CA GLN A 100 4.36 24.37 7.29
C GLN A 100 3.37 23.24 7.58
N LEU A 101 3.49 22.57 8.73
CA LEU A 101 2.56 21.53 9.13
C LEU A 101 1.15 22.10 9.37
N GLU A 102 1.06 23.23 10.06
CA GLU A 102 -0.20 23.93 10.30
C GLU A 102 -0.87 24.32 8.97
N GLY A 103 -0.12 24.94 8.06
CA GLY A 103 -0.63 25.32 6.73
C GLY A 103 -1.11 24.11 5.93
N PHE A 104 -0.33 23.03 5.88
CA PHE A 104 -0.66 21.80 5.17
C PHE A 104 -1.90 21.12 5.76
N THR A 105 -1.98 21.02 7.08
CA THR A 105 -3.13 20.43 7.77
C THR A 105 -4.40 21.25 7.53
N THR A 106 -4.30 22.59 7.63
CA THR A 106 -5.41 23.50 7.38
C THR A 106 -5.93 23.35 5.94
N GLU A 107 -5.03 23.33 4.97
CA GLU A 107 -5.42 23.20 3.56
C GLU A 107 -6.13 21.86 3.31
N ILE A 108 -5.63 20.73 3.85
CA ILE A 108 -6.29 19.43 3.77
C ILE A 108 -7.67 19.48 4.41
N THR A 109 -7.77 20.03 5.62
CA THR A 109 -9.04 20.13 6.38
C THR A 109 -10.11 20.89 5.60
N GLN A 110 -9.73 21.96 4.90
CA GLN A 110 -10.65 22.78 4.09
C GLN A 110 -11.09 22.12 2.79
N HIS A 111 -10.46 21.01 2.37
CA HIS A 111 -10.77 20.31 1.11
C HIS A 111 -11.47 18.96 1.29
N THR A 112 -11.92 18.62 2.49
CA THR A 112 -12.50 17.30 2.83
C THR A 112 -13.87 17.04 2.21
N LEU A 113 -14.68 18.08 1.95
CA LEU A 113 -16.00 17.94 1.33
C LEU A 113 -15.90 17.43 -0.11
N LEU A 114 -16.76 16.48 -0.45
CA LEU A 114 -17.00 16.07 -1.84
C LEU A 114 -18.02 17.00 -2.48
N HIS A 115 -17.93 17.18 -3.80
CA HIS A 115 -19.01 17.77 -4.56
C HIS A 115 -20.28 16.92 -4.39
N GLU A 116 -21.43 17.55 -4.20
CA GLU A 116 -22.69 16.82 -3.93
C GLU A 116 -23.04 15.80 -5.02
N ASP A 117 -22.75 16.11 -6.28
CA ASP A 117 -23.00 15.18 -7.39
C ASP A 117 -22.12 13.92 -7.34
N VAL A 118 -21.00 13.92 -6.61
CA VAL A 118 -20.18 12.70 -6.39
C VAL A 118 -20.99 11.64 -5.65
N LYS A 119 -21.95 12.02 -4.82
CA LYS A 119 -22.82 11.07 -4.11
C LYS A 119 -23.63 10.21 -5.06
N ARG A 120 -23.99 10.72 -6.24
CA ARG A 120 -24.71 9.95 -7.27
C ARG A 120 -23.94 8.74 -7.78
N PHE A 121 -22.60 8.77 -7.72
CA PHE A 121 -21.80 7.59 -8.04
C PHE A 121 -22.06 6.45 -7.03
N PHE A 122 -22.22 6.79 -5.75
CA PHE A 122 -22.54 5.80 -4.73
C PHE A 122 -23.96 5.23 -4.91
N ASP A 123 -24.90 6.01 -5.40
CA ASP A 123 -26.27 5.54 -5.70
C ASP A 123 -26.30 4.49 -6.82
N GLY A 124 -25.35 4.59 -7.76
CA GLY A 124 -25.19 3.63 -8.86
C GLY A 124 -24.58 2.30 -8.48
N PHE A 125 -23.93 2.18 -7.30
CA PHE A 125 -23.36 0.91 -6.85
C PHE A 125 -24.43 0.04 -6.16
N PRO A 126 -24.41 -1.29 -6.37
CA PRO A 126 -25.18 -2.21 -5.55
C PRO A 126 -24.75 -2.13 -4.08
N ARG A 127 -25.64 -2.51 -3.17
CA ARG A 127 -25.38 -2.41 -1.73
C ARG A 127 -24.22 -3.29 -1.27
N ASP A 128 -24.03 -4.44 -1.89
CA ASP A 128 -22.99 -5.42 -1.63
C ASP A 128 -21.71 -5.18 -2.45
N ALA A 129 -21.60 -4.03 -3.12
CA ALA A 129 -20.37 -3.67 -3.83
C ALA A 129 -19.20 -3.57 -2.85
N HIS A 130 -18.07 -4.17 -3.25
CA HIS A 130 -16.85 -4.13 -2.43
C HIS A 130 -16.35 -2.68 -2.29
N PRO A 131 -16.02 -2.20 -1.06
CA PRO A 131 -15.60 -0.82 -0.83
C PRO A 131 -14.40 -0.39 -1.66
N MET A 132 -13.47 -1.30 -1.98
CA MET A 132 -12.30 -1.00 -2.84
C MET A 132 -12.71 -0.66 -4.28
N ALA A 133 -13.74 -1.32 -4.83
CA ALA A 133 -14.27 -1.01 -6.15
C ALA A 133 -14.89 0.39 -6.16
N MET A 134 -15.68 0.72 -5.14
CA MET A 134 -16.24 2.07 -4.96
C MET A 134 -15.13 3.11 -4.84
N LEU A 135 -14.12 2.86 -3.99
CA LEU A 135 -13.00 3.76 -3.76
C LEU A 135 -12.25 4.07 -5.06
N SER A 136 -11.84 3.04 -5.81
CA SER A 136 -11.12 3.19 -7.08
C SER A 136 -11.94 3.98 -8.11
N SER A 137 -13.22 3.63 -8.25
CA SER A 137 -14.13 4.27 -9.22
C SER A 137 -14.35 5.74 -8.91
N VAL A 138 -14.64 6.07 -7.65
CA VAL A 138 -14.90 7.46 -7.23
C VAL A 138 -13.63 8.31 -7.31
N VAL A 139 -12.46 7.77 -6.93
CA VAL A 139 -11.18 8.49 -7.08
C VAL A 139 -10.90 8.82 -8.55
N SER A 140 -11.13 7.86 -9.46
CA SER A 140 -11.01 8.14 -10.91
C SER A 140 -11.97 9.22 -11.37
N ALA A 141 -13.22 9.18 -10.90
CA ALA A 141 -14.24 10.16 -11.24
C ALA A 141 -13.92 11.59 -10.78
N LEU A 142 -13.10 11.76 -9.71
CA LEU A 142 -12.71 13.11 -9.24
C LEU A 142 -12.07 13.96 -10.32
N SER A 143 -11.37 13.35 -11.29
CA SER A 143 -10.78 14.09 -12.42
C SER A 143 -11.80 14.82 -13.26
N THR A 144 -13.06 14.36 -13.26
CA THR A 144 -14.16 15.02 -13.99
C THR A 144 -14.74 16.24 -13.26
N PHE A 145 -14.54 16.32 -11.96
CA PHE A 145 -14.98 17.43 -11.12
C PHE A 145 -13.92 18.54 -11.00
N TYR A 146 -12.66 18.22 -11.32
CA TYR A 146 -11.52 19.14 -11.17
C TYR A 146 -10.79 19.30 -12.50
N GLN A 147 -11.28 20.20 -13.36
CA GLN A 147 -10.70 20.50 -14.68
C GLN A 147 -9.27 21.04 -14.59
N ASP A 148 -8.88 21.58 -13.44
CA ASP A 148 -7.54 22.08 -13.12
C ASP A 148 -6.58 21.00 -12.61
N SER A 149 -6.80 19.72 -12.97
CA SER A 149 -5.98 18.57 -12.53
C SER A 149 -5.32 17.80 -13.68
N HIS A 150 -5.49 18.25 -14.91
CA HIS A 150 -5.13 17.45 -16.09
C HIS A 150 -3.68 17.63 -16.54
N ASN A 151 -3.04 18.75 -16.21
CA ASN A 151 -1.64 18.97 -16.57
C ASN A 151 -0.68 18.49 -15.45
N PRO A 152 0.00 17.35 -15.62
CA PRO A 152 0.90 16.81 -14.60
C PRO A 152 2.18 17.66 -14.41
N PHE A 153 2.51 18.56 -15.33
CA PHE A 153 3.69 19.40 -15.25
C PHE A 153 3.42 20.77 -14.61
N ASP A 154 2.16 21.15 -14.44
CA ASP A 154 1.77 22.36 -13.72
C ASP A 154 1.88 22.14 -12.22
N GLU A 155 2.74 22.93 -11.54
CA GLU A 155 3.01 22.77 -10.12
C GLU A 155 1.78 23.04 -9.25
N LYS A 156 0.99 24.05 -9.60
CA LYS A 156 -0.22 24.40 -8.87
C LYS A 156 -1.28 23.29 -8.99
N GLN A 157 -1.46 22.75 -10.20
CA GLN A 157 -2.39 21.63 -10.41
C GLN A 157 -1.95 20.38 -9.66
N ARG A 158 -0.63 20.08 -9.62
CA ARG A 158 -0.10 18.97 -8.81
C ARG A 158 -0.35 19.18 -7.33
N HIS A 159 -0.08 20.37 -6.81
CA HIS A 159 -0.32 20.70 -5.41
C HIS A 159 -1.79 20.54 -5.04
N LEU A 160 -2.71 21.16 -5.79
CA LEU A 160 -4.14 21.04 -5.54
C LEU A 160 -4.64 19.59 -5.65
N SER A 161 -4.13 18.81 -6.60
CA SER A 161 -4.49 17.38 -6.72
C SER A 161 -4.01 16.57 -5.53
N THR A 162 -2.82 16.87 -5.01
CA THR A 162 -2.26 16.26 -3.79
C THR A 162 -3.17 16.54 -2.59
N ILE A 163 -3.50 17.80 -2.35
CA ILE A 163 -4.36 18.22 -1.23
C ILE A 163 -5.76 17.59 -1.36
N ARG A 164 -6.35 17.62 -2.55
CA ARG A 164 -7.68 17.04 -2.79
C ARG A 164 -7.70 15.52 -2.55
N LEU A 165 -6.68 14.79 -2.99
CA LEU A 165 -6.60 13.35 -2.74
C LEU A 165 -6.47 13.03 -1.25
N LEU A 166 -5.53 13.67 -0.55
CA LEU A 166 -5.36 13.48 0.89
C LEU A 166 -6.63 13.83 1.66
N ALA A 167 -7.28 14.93 1.32
CA ALA A 167 -8.48 15.40 2.00
C ALA A 167 -9.71 14.53 1.75
N LYS A 168 -9.90 14.06 0.51
CA LYS A 168 -11.16 13.44 0.06
C LYS A 168 -11.17 11.93 0.16
N LEU A 169 -10.01 11.27 0.15
CA LEU A 169 -9.96 9.81 0.22
C LEU A 169 -10.61 9.25 1.49
N PRO A 170 -10.41 9.84 2.70
CA PRO A 170 -11.13 9.42 3.90
C PRO A 170 -12.65 9.57 3.78
N THR A 171 -13.11 10.66 3.19
CA THR A 171 -14.56 10.89 2.98
C THR A 171 -15.15 9.85 2.04
N ILE A 172 -14.46 9.55 0.93
CA ILE A 172 -14.88 8.51 -0.04
C ILE A 172 -14.91 7.14 0.64
N ALA A 173 -13.88 6.81 1.43
CA ALA A 173 -13.78 5.55 2.16
C ALA A 173 -14.92 5.38 3.17
N ALA A 174 -15.21 6.42 3.96
CA ALA A 174 -16.31 6.43 4.90
C ALA A 174 -17.68 6.30 4.19
N TYR A 175 -17.85 6.97 3.06
CA TYR A 175 -19.08 6.87 2.26
C TYR A 175 -19.25 5.48 1.64
N ALA A 176 -18.17 4.84 1.18
CA ALA A 176 -18.21 3.46 0.71
C ALA A 176 -18.69 2.50 1.81
N TYR A 177 -18.18 2.66 3.03
CA TYR A 177 -18.66 1.91 4.19
C TYR A 177 -20.13 2.19 4.51
N LYS A 178 -20.54 3.47 4.60
CA LYS A 178 -21.94 3.85 4.86
C LYS A 178 -22.89 3.29 3.80
N LYS A 179 -22.49 3.29 2.53
CA LYS A 179 -23.27 2.69 1.44
C LYS A 179 -23.46 1.18 1.65
N SER A 180 -22.42 0.44 2.02
CA SER A 180 -22.49 -1.01 2.20
C SER A 180 -23.45 -1.43 3.32
N ILE A 181 -23.53 -0.64 4.40
CA ILE A 181 -24.45 -0.92 5.53
C ILE A 181 -25.81 -0.22 5.41
N GLY A 182 -26.03 0.61 4.37
CA GLY A 182 -27.28 1.34 4.14
C GLY A 182 -27.54 2.46 5.13
N HIS A 183 -26.48 3.08 5.67
CA HIS A 183 -26.57 4.24 6.57
C HIS A 183 -26.39 5.56 5.82
N PRO A 184 -26.91 6.68 6.36
CA PRO A 184 -26.72 7.99 5.77
C PRO A 184 -25.25 8.41 5.80
N PHE A 185 -24.83 9.17 4.78
CA PHE A 185 -23.50 9.76 4.74
C PHE A 185 -23.35 10.83 5.83
N VAL A 186 -22.20 10.85 6.48
CA VAL A 186 -21.85 11.81 7.50
C VAL A 186 -20.79 12.75 6.94
N TYR A 187 -21.08 14.04 6.94
CA TYR A 187 -20.16 15.06 6.43
C TYR A 187 -18.94 15.23 7.34
N PRO A 188 -17.77 15.56 6.75
CA PRO A 188 -16.59 15.90 7.53
C PRO A 188 -16.78 17.17 8.35
N ARG A 189 -15.96 17.33 9.40
CA ARG A 189 -15.91 18.50 10.27
C ARG A 189 -14.49 19.08 10.27
N ASN A 190 -14.37 20.40 10.29
CA ASN A 190 -13.08 21.10 10.23
C ASN A 190 -12.39 21.24 11.61
N ASP A 191 -13.10 20.93 12.68
CA ASP A 191 -12.62 20.99 14.07
C ASP A 191 -12.01 19.67 14.57
N LEU A 192 -12.00 18.63 13.73
CA LEU A 192 -11.44 17.32 14.04
C LEU A 192 -10.14 17.08 13.28
N SER A 193 -9.23 16.32 13.88
CA SER A 193 -8.03 15.83 13.19
C SER A 193 -8.39 14.88 12.05
N TYR A 194 -7.41 14.55 11.22
CA TYR A 194 -7.57 13.68 10.05
C TYR A 194 -8.19 12.32 10.41
N VAL A 195 -7.64 11.66 11.42
CA VAL A 195 -8.10 10.34 11.87
C VAL A 195 -9.44 10.41 12.61
N GLU A 196 -9.60 11.40 13.50
CA GLU A 196 -10.87 11.62 14.21
C GLU A 196 -12.02 11.85 13.24
N ASN A 197 -11.79 12.66 12.22
CA ASN A 197 -12.77 12.95 11.18
C ASN A 197 -13.18 11.71 10.40
N PHE A 198 -12.18 10.88 10.01
CA PHE A 198 -12.44 9.62 9.34
C PHE A 198 -13.25 8.64 10.19
N LEU A 199 -12.87 8.43 11.46
CA LEU A 199 -13.58 7.56 12.39
C LEU A 199 -15.03 8.05 12.60
N ARG A 200 -15.20 9.35 12.82
CA ARG A 200 -16.53 9.95 12.96
C ARG A 200 -17.38 9.75 11.71
N MET A 201 -16.88 10.06 10.52
CA MET A 201 -17.63 9.84 9.28
C MET A 201 -18.02 8.38 9.07
N THR A 202 -17.16 7.46 9.49
CA THR A 202 -17.36 6.02 9.35
C THR A 202 -18.41 5.49 10.32
N PHE A 203 -18.30 5.82 11.61
CA PHE A 203 -19.08 5.14 12.65
C PHE A 203 -20.24 5.95 13.23
N SER A 204 -20.23 7.27 13.16
CA SER A 204 -21.33 8.06 13.73
C SER A 204 -22.65 7.81 13.00
N VAL A 205 -23.73 7.94 13.73
CA VAL A 205 -25.10 7.86 13.22
C VAL A 205 -25.86 9.13 13.65
N PRO A 206 -26.86 9.60 12.89
CA PRO A 206 -27.58 10.83 13.23
C PRO A 206 -28.33 10.78 14.58
N ALA A 207 -28.59 9.58 15.08
CA ALA A 207 -29.42 9.37 16.27
C ALA A 207 -28.67 9.54 17.59
N GLN A 208 -27.32 9.52 17.57
CA GLN A 208 -26.51 9.69 18.79
C GLN A 208 -25.15 10.29 18.47
N GLU A 209 -24.54 10.90 19.45
CA GLU A 209 -23.17 11.38 19.37
C GLU A 209 -22.20 10.22 19.33
N TYR A 210 -21.13 10.37 18.53
CA TYR A 210 -20.03 9.40 18.44
C TYR A 210 -18.88 9.88 19.32
N GLU A 211 -18.55 9.10 20.32
CA GLU A 211 -17.42 9.38 21.22
C GLU A 211 -16.14 8.83 20.58
N LEU A 212 -15.16 9.72 20.42
CA LEU A 212 -13.83 9.39 19.91
C LEU A 212 -12.95 8.89 21.06
N ASP A 213 -12.47 7.65 20.98
CA ASP A 213 -11.50 7.12 21.92
C ASP A 213 -10.08 7.53 21.50
N PRO A 214 -9.33 8.27 22.34
CA PRO A 214 -7.98 8.73 21.98
C PRO A 214 -6.99 7.59 21.68
N VAL A 215 -7.15 6.41 22.31
CA VAL A 215 -6.30 5.23 22.04
C VAL A 215 -6.58 4.70 20.65
N VAL A 216 -7.84 4.62 20.24
CA VAL A 216 -8.25 4.20 18.90
C VAL A 216 -7.74 5.18 17.84
N VAL A 217 -7.86 6.49 18.10
CA VAL A 217 -7.35 7.54 17.20
C VAL A 217 -5.84 7.41 17.02
N SER A 218 -5.09 7.32 18.14
CA SER A 218 -3.62 7.18 18.10
C SER A 218 -3.16 5.90 17.40
N ALA A 219 -3.82 4.79 17.67
CA ALA A 219 -3.48 3.51 17.04
C ALA A 219 -3.74 3.52 15.53
N LEU A 220 -4.87 4.10 15.09
CA LEU A 220 -5.15 4.22 13.64
C LEU A 220 -4.16 5.16 12.97
N ASP A 221 -3.78 6.26 13.58
CA ASP A 221 -2.76 7.19 13.05
C ASP A 221 -1.42 6.46 12.84
N LYS A 222 -0.96 5.69 13.85
CA LYS A 222 0.25 4.84 13.73
C LYS A 222 0.13 3.82 12.60
N LEU A 223 -1.01 3.14 12.48
CA LEU A 223 -1.23 2.17 11.41
C LEU A 223 -1.13 2.83 10.02
N LEU A 224 -1.69 4.01 9.84
CA LEU A 224 -1.57 4.75 8.58
C LEU A 224 -0.12 5.11 8.27
N ILE A 225 0.67 5.54 9.27
CA ILE A 225 2.11 5.83 9.13
C ILE A 225 2.87 4.57 8.66
N LEU A 226 2.63 3.42 9.29
CA LEU A 226 3.32 2.16 8.98
C LEU A 226 3.01 1.62 7.58
N HIS A 227 1.91 2.08 6.97
CA HIS A 227 1.51 1.71 5.61
C HIS A 227 1.87 2.76 4.55
N ALA A 228 2.43 3.93 4.94
CA ALA A 228 2.49 5.11 4.08
C ALA A 228 3.32 4.91 2.80
N ASP A 229 4.42 4.17 2.85
CA ASP A 229 5.16 3.75 1.64
C ASP A 229 5.89 2.42 1.89
N HIS A 230 6.23 1.73 0.83
CA HIS A 230 7.01 0.49 0.89
C HIS A 230 7.68 0.21 -0.46
N GLU A 231 8.48 1.17 -0.94
CA GLU A 231 9.26 1.07 -2.17
C GLU A 231 8.42 0.71 -3.42
N GLN A 232 8.96 -0.12 -4.33
CA GLN A 232 8.34 -0.51 -5.59
C GLN A 232 7.44 -1.76 -5.46
N ASN A 233 6.49 -1.74 -4.50
CA ASN A 233 5.44 -2.74 -4.46
C ASN A 233 4.52 -2.66 -5.70
N CYS A 234 3.65 -3.65 -5.89
CA CYS A 234 2.80 -3.77 -7.07
C CYS A 234 1.96 -2.51 -7.34
N SER A 235 1.31 -1.94 -6.32
CA SER A 235 0.47 -0.74 -6.49
C SER A 235 1.28 0.52 -6.77
N THR A 236 2.42 0.69 -6.11
CA THR A 236 3.34 1.81 -6.38
C THR A 236 3.89 1.76 -7.81
N SER A 237 4.34 0.57 -8.25
CA SER A 237 4.80 0.36 -9.63
C SER A 237 3.68 0.62 -10.64
N THR A 238 2.43 0.26 -10.32
CA THR A 238 1.26 0.55 -11.15
C THR A 238 1.00 2.05 -11.25
N VAL A 239 1.06 2.80 -10.13
CA VAL A 239 0.92 4.27 -10.12
C VAL A 239 1.99 4.91 -11.02
N ARG A 240 3.25 4.48 -10.90
CA ARG A 240 4.34 4.98 -11.75
C ARG A 240 4.16 4.58 -13.21
N LEU A 241 3.73 3.35 -13.49
CA LEU A 241 3.51 2.89 -14.86
C LEU A 241 2.40 3.69 -15.56
N VAL A 242 1.25 3.86 -14.91
CA VAL A 242 0.14 4.66 -15.45
C VAL A 242 0.54 6.12 -15.57
N GLY A 243 1.15 6.69 -14.53
CA GLY A 243 1.63 8.07 -14.54
C GLY A 243 2.70 8.35 -15.60
N SER A 244 3.51 7.34 -15.98
CA SER A 244 4.53 7.48 -17.03
C SER A 244 3.95 7.82 -18.40
N SER A 245 2.66 7.55 -18.62
CA SER A 245 1.90 8.00 -19.80
C SER A 245 1.45 9.47 -19.72
N GLN A 246 1.85 10.19 -18.67
CA GLN A 246 1.41 11.54 -18.32
C GLN A 246 -0.08 11.62 -17.92
N ALA A 247 -0.65 10.49 -17.50
CA ALA A 247 -1.97 10.45 -16.90
C ALA A 247 -2.01 11.31 -15.63
N ASN A 248 -3.16 11.98 -15.39
CA ASN A 248 -3.32 12.80 -14.20
C ASN A 248 -3.22 11.97 -12.92
N MET A 249 -3.00 12.65 -11.79
CA MET A 249 -2.76 12.01 -10.51
C MET A 249 -3.95 11.15 -10.05
N PHE A 250 -5.18 11.61 -10.23
CA PHE A 250 -6.38 10.83 -9.83
C PHE A 250 -6.47 9.50 -10.56
N ALA A 251 -6.24 9.48 -11.87
CA ALA A 251 -6.24 8.26 -12.68
C ALA A 251 -5.12 7.31 -12.25
N SER A 252 -3.92 7.82 -11.99
CA SER A 252 -2.77 7.04 -11.55
C SER A 252 -2.99 6.42 -10.17
N ILE A 253 -3.53 7.18 -9.21
CA ILE A 253 -3.86 6.70 -7.86
C ILE A 253 -5.00 5.67 -7.90
N SER A 254 -6.04 5.90 -8.71
CA SER A 254 -7.12 4.92 -8.92
C SER A 254 -6.58 3.56 -9.39
N ALA A 255 -5.63 3.57 -10.32
CA ALA A 255 -4.95 2.35 -10.78
C ALA A 255 -4.15 1.68 -9.66
N GLY A 256 -3.47 2.46 -8.81
CA GLY A 256 -2.80 1.95 -7.61
C GLY A 256 -3.76 1.30 -6.62
N ILE A 257 -4.92 1.91 -6.38
CA ILE A 257 -5.98 1.35 -5.53
C ILE A 257 -6.47 0.01 -6.11
N SER A 258 -6.68 -0.06 -7.43
CA SER A 258 -7.10 -1.28 -8.11
C SER A 258 -6.06 -2.40 -8.00
N ALA A 259 -4.76 -2.07 -8.11
CA ALA A 259 -3.68 -3.04 -7.93
C ALA A 259 -3.55 -3.51 -6.47
N LEU A 260 -3.78 -2.59 -5.51
CA LEU A 260 -3.74 -2.92 -4.08
C LEU A 260 -4.86 -3.90 -3.70
N TRP A 261 -6.00 -3.85 -4.35
CA TRP A 261 -7.13 -4.74 -4.07
C TRP A 261 -6.85 -6.21 -4.42
N GLY A 262 -5.85 -6.49 -5.23
CA GLY A 262 -5.48 -7.87 -5.59
C GLY A 262 -5.12 -8.73 -4.37
N PRO A 263 -5.55 -10.02 -4.32
CA PRO A 263 -5.34 -10.91 -3.17
C PRO A 263 -3.86 -11.22 -2.90
N LEU A 264 -2.98 -11.03 -3.87
CA LEU A 264 -1.54 -11.20 -3.70
C LEU A 264 -0.83 -9.92 -3.20
N HIS A 265 -1.59 -8.83 -2.95
CA HIS A 265 -1.02 -7.57 -2.50
C HIS A 265 -1.68 -7.07 -1.21
N GLY A 266 -2.81 -6.36 -1.26
CA GLY A 266 -3.42 -5.77 -0.08
C GLY A 266 -4.38 -6.69 0.70
N GLY A 267 -4.62 -7.92 0.24
CA GLY A 267 -5.53 -8.86 0.89
C GLY A 267 -4.93 -9.70 2.02
N ALA A 268 -3.66 -9.49 2.39
CA ALA A 268 -2.97 -10.37 3.34
C ALA A 268 -3.56 -10.28 4.77
N ASN A 269 -3.89 -9.09 5.26
CA ASN A 269 -4.48 -8.88 6.58
C ASN A 269 -5.89 -9.51 6.71
N GLN A 270 -6.69 -9.50 5.65
CA GLN A 270 -7.96 -10.23 5.59
C GLN A 270 -7.73 -11.73 5.71
N SER A 271 -6.79 -12.28 4.93
CA SER A 271 -6.46 -13.71 4.94
C SER A 271 -5.93 -14.17 6.31
N VAL A 272 -5.22 -13.31 7.05
CA VAL A 272 -4.80 -13.60 8.44
C VAL A 272 -6.01 -13.74 9.33
N LEU A 273 -6.95 -12.80 9.27
CA LEU A 273 -8.15 -12.88 10.12
C LEU A 273 -8.99 -14.12 9.81
N GLU A 274 -9.18 -14.45 8.54
CA GLU A 274 -9.90 -15.67 8.12
C GLU A 274 -9.19 -16.95 8.63
N MET A 275 -7.87 -16.98 8.59
CA MET A 275 -7.06 -18.07 9.15
C MET A 275 -7.28 -18.21 10.66
N LEU A 276 -7.18 -17.11 11.41
CA LEU A 276 -7.37 -17.12 12.87
C LEU A 276 -8.80 -17.55 13.25
N GLN A 277 -9.80 -17.08 12.54
CA GLN A 277 -11.19 -17.50 12.69
C GLN A 277 -11.37 -18.99 12.37
N GLY A 278 -10.68 -19.51 11.37
CA GLY A 278 -10.67 -20.93 11.03
C GLY A 278 -10.06 -21.78 12.16
N ILE A 279 -8.98 -21.32 12.80
CA ILE A 279 -8.38 -21.97 13.95
C ILE A 279 -9.36 -21.96 15.13
N GLN A 280 -9.99 -20.81 15.41
CA GLN A 280 -11.00 -20.66 16.47
C GLN A 280 -12.17 -21.62 16.27
N ALA A 281 -12.74 -21.65 15.06
CA ALA A 281 -13.84 -22.55 14.72
C ALA A 281 -13.46 -24.05 14.87
N GLY A 282 -12.19 -24.38 14.68
CA GLY A 282 -11.61 -25.69 14.91
C GLY A 282 -11.29 -26.02 16.38
N GLY A 283 -11.75 -25.20 17.33
CA GLY A 283 -11.52 -25.38 18.77
C GLY A 283 -10.24 -24.75 19.31
N GLY A 284 -9.59 -23.86 18.57
CA GLY A 284 -8.40 -23.11 19.00
C GLY A 284 -7.10 -23.93 19.06
N ASP A 285 -7.07 -25.10 18.42
CA ASP A 285 -5.91 -26.02 18.44
C ASP A 285 -4.83 -25.54 17.45
N VAL A 286 -3.94 -24.66 17.96
CA VAL A 286 -2.80 -24.11 17.22
C VAL A 286 -1.81 -25.20 16.80
N ASP A 287 -1.58 -26.22 17.62
CA ASP A 287 -0.64 -27.30 17.30
C ASP A 287 -1.12 -28.14 16.12
N SER A 288 -2.42 -28.42 16.07
CA SER A 288 -3.03 -29.11 14.95
C SER A 288 -2.90 -28.28 13.66
N PHE A 289 -3.14 -26.98 13.74
CA PHE A 289 -2.98 -26.08 12.62
C PHE A 289 -1.54 -26.06 12.09
N ILE A 290 -0.54 -25.91 12.98
CA ILE A 290 0.88 -25.93 12.63
C ILE A 290 1.26 -27.23 11.92
N ARG A 291 0.78 -28.39 12.44
CA ARG A 291 1.01 -29.68 11.77
C ARG A 291 0.46 -29.71 10.33
N LYS A 292 -0.77 -29.21 10.12
CA LYS A 292 -1.38 -29.12 8.77
C LYS A 292 -0.56 -28.24 7.83
N VAL A 293 -0.07 -27.08 8.30
CA VAL A 293 0.80 -26.19 7.52
C VAL A 293 2.10 -26.90 7.11
N LYS A 294 2.77 -27.59 8.08
CA LYS A 294 4.02 -28.32 7.83
C LYS A 294 3.84 -29.47 6.84
N ASN A 295 2.73 -30.18 6.93
CA ASN A 295 2.38 -31.29 6.04
C ASN A 295 1.78 -30.83 4.69
N LYS A 296 1.52 -29.51 4.52
CA LYS A 296 0.84 -28.94 3.36
C LYS A 296 -0.55 -29.58 3.10
N GLU A 297 -1.25 -29.91 4.17
CA GLU A 297 -2.57 -30.52 4.11
C GLU A 297 -3.62 -29.48 3.65
N ASP A 298 -4.57 -29.91 2.82
CA ASP A 298 -5.74 -29.13 2.39
C ASP A 298 -5.44 -27.71 1.85
N GLY A 299 -4.20 -27.45 1.41
CA GLY A 299 -3.80 -26.12 0.96
C GLY A 299 -3.69 -25.07 2.07
N VAL A 300 -3.71 -25.48 3.33
CA VAL A 300 -3.58 -24.61 4.51
C VAL A 300 -2.23 -23.88 4.47
N ARG A 301 -2.26 -22.57 4.69
CA ARG A 301 -1.07 -21.70 4.71
C ARG A 301 -1.01 -20.89 5.98
N LEU A 302 0.19 -20.63 6.45
CA LEU A 302 0.43 -19.68 7.54
C LEU A 302 0.42 -18.26 6.97
N MET A 303 -0.70 -17.55 7.15
CA MET A 303 -0.88 -16.19 6.66
C MET A 303 -0.31 -15.17 7.65
N GLY A 304 0.18 -14.04 7.14
CA GLY A 304 0.81 -12.99 7.97
C GLY A 304 2.22 -13.33 8.45
N PHE A 305 2.83 -14.41 7.94
CA PHE A 305 4.21 -14.81 8.20
C PHE A 305 5.03 -14.81 6.91
N GLY A 306 6.29 -14.38 7.05
CA GLY A 306 7.19 -14.20 5.93
C GLY A 306 6.86 -12.94 5.14
N HIS A 307 7.83 -12.50 4.38
CA HIS A 307 7.70 -11.32 3.53
C HIS A 307 8.55 -11.51 2.26
N ARG A 308 8.11 -10.94 1.14
CA ARG A 308 8.87 -11.05 -0.11
C ARG A 308 10.26 -10.42 0.00
N VAL A 309 10.39 -9.38 0.83
CA VAL A 309 11.63 -8.62 1.02
C VAL A 309 12.31 -8.97 2.35
N TYR A 310 11.60 -8.86 3.49
CA TYR A 310 12.21 -9.15 4.79
C TYR A 310 12.56 -10.63 4.94
N LYS A 311 13.84 -10.88 5.23
CA LYS A 311 14.39 -12.20 5.58
C LYS A 311 14.58 -12.34 7.10
N SER A 312 14.43 -11.23 7.82
CA SER A 312 14.39 -11.11 9.26
C SER A 312 13.01 -10.59 9.70
N PHE A 313 12.93 -10.00 10.88
CA PHE A 313 11.69 -9.39 11.37
C PHE A 313 11.30 -8.16 10.55
N ASP A 314 10.00 -8.05 10.25
CA ASP A 314 9.41 -6.80 9.76
C ASP A 314 9.44 -5.76 10.90
N PRO A 315 10.13 -4.62 10.74
CA PRO A 315 10.27 -3.63 11.82
C PRO A 315 8.93 -3.05 12.28
N ARG A 316 7.90 -3.13 11.44
CA ARG A 316 6.55 -2.66 11.75
C ARG A 316 5.79 -3.63 12.66
N ALA A 317 6.08 -4.93 12.60
CA ALA A 317 5.33 -5.96 13.33
C ALA A 317 5.37 -5.76 14.84
N LYS A 318 6.52 -5.36 15.39
CA LYS A 318 6.68 -5.07 16.82
C LYS A 318 5.80 -3.90 17.28
N ILE A 319 5.75 -2.84 16.46
CA ILE A 319 4.97 -1.63 16.76
C ILE A 319 3.48 -1.97 16.74
N ILE A 320 3.03 -2.73 15.73
CA ILE A 320 1.64 -3.14 15.59
C ILE A 320 1.21 -4.08 16.70
N LYS A 321 2.08 -5.01 17.13
CA LYS A 321 1.79 -5.89 18.25
C LYS A 321 1.51 -5.10 19.53
N ALA A 322 2.33 -4.09 19.83
CA ALA A 322 2.12 -3.19 20.97
C ALA A 322 0.79 -2.44 20.85
N ALA A 323 0.50 -1.86 19.68
CA ALA A 323 -0.75 -1.16 19.42
C ALA A 323 -1.99 -2.08 19.55
N ALA A 324 -1.88 -3.35 19.18
CA ALA A 324 -2.96 -4.32 19.35
C ALA A 324 -3.31 -4.53 20.84
N HIS A 325 -2.31 -4.68 21.68
CA HIS A 325 -2.53 -4.80 23.14
C HIS A 325 -3.13 -3.51 23.73
N GLU A 326 -2.66 -2.34 23.33
CA GLU A 326 -3.18 -1.06 23.80
C GLU A 326 -4.66 -0.88 23.45
N VAL A 327 -5.03 -1.11 22.18
CA VAL A 327 -6.41 -0.96 21.70
C VAL A 327 -7.36 -1.94 22.36
N LEU A 328 -7.00 -3.22 22.42
CA LEU A 328 -7.87 -4.23 23.04
C LEU A 328 -8.06 -3.98 24.54
N SER A 329 -7.01 -3.57 25.24
CA SER A 329 -7.09 -3.18 26.65
C SER A 329 -7.99 -1.96 26.86
N ALA A 330 -7.83 -0.90 26.06
CA ALA A 330 -8.64 0.32 26.16
C ALA A 330 -10.13 0.05 25.90
N LEU A 331 -10.43 -0.80 24.91
CA LEU A 331 -11.81 -1.16 24.57
C LEU A 331 -12.44 -2.20 25.51
N GLY A 332 -11.69 -2.67 26.52
CA GLY A 332 -12.15 -3.69 27.47
C GLY A 332 -12.54 -5.00 26.80
N LYS A 333 -11.96 -5.29 25.62
CA LYS A 333 -12.25 -6.50 24.84
C LYS A 333 -11.19 -7.56 25.10
N SER A 334 -11.60 -8.70 25.68
CA SER A 334 -10.84 -9.94 25.54
C SER A 334 -11.11 -10.49 24.14
N ASP A 335 -10.08 -10.68 23.33
CA ASP A 335 -10.25 -11.24 21.99
C ASP A 335 -9.52 -12.60 21.93
N GLU A 336 -10.31 -13.67 21.86
CA GLU A 336 -9.80 -15.05 21.72
C GLU A 336 -8.91 -15.18 20.47
N LEU A 337 -9.16 -14.41 19.41
CA LEU A 337 -8.31 -14.42 18.24
C LEU A 337 -6.92 -13.82 18.52
N LEU A 338 -6.81 -12.83 19.43
CA LEU A 338 -5.50 -12.33 19.85
C LEU A 338 -4.74 -13.42 20.62
N ASP A 339 -5.41 -14.16 21.52
CA ASP A 339 -4.79 -15.27 22.26
C ASP A 339 -4.30 -16.37 21.30
N ILE A 340 -5.09 -16.71 20.28
CA ILE A 340 -4.71 -17.65 19.23
C ILE A 340 -3.52 -17.09 18.43
N ALA A 341 -3.53 -15.82 18.06
CA ALA A 341 -2.43 -15.17 17.33
C ALA A 341 -1.12 -15.19 18.12
N LEU A 342 -1.17 -14.85 19.41
CA LEU A 342 0.00 -14.88 20.29
C LEU A 342 0.58 -16.29 20.44
N LYS A 343 -0.26 -17.30 20.64
CA LYS A 343 0.16 -18.71 20.69
C LYS A 343 0.75 -19.16 19.35
N LEU A 344 0.12 -18.78 18.23
CA LEU A 344 0.60 -19.12 16.89
C LEU A 344 1.97 -18.51 16.62
N GLU A 345 2.18 -17.24 17.01
CA GLU A 345 3.48 -16.58 16.90
C GLU A 345 4.53 -17.29 17.75
N GLU A 346 4.23 -17.58 19.03
CA GLU A 346 5.15 -18.26 19.95
C GLU A 346 5.60 -19.62 19.39
N HIS A 347 4.64 -20.44 18.95
CA HIS A 347 4.92 -21.75 18.39
C HIS A 347 5.70 -21.66 17.07
N ALA A 348 5.34 -20.72 16.18
CA ALA A 348 6.06 -20.56 14.91
C ALA A 348 7.51 -20.08 15.13
N LEU A 349 7.74 -19.17 16.06
CA LEU A 349 9.08 -18.67 16.38
C LEU A 349 9.97 -19.71 17.10
N ALA A 350 9.36 -20.70 17.79
CA ALA A 350 10.07 -21.81 18.43
C ALA A 350 10.35 -22.99 17.49
N ASP A 351 9.68 -23.08 16.33
CA ASP A 351 9.76 -24.23 15.41
C ASP A 351 10.76 -23.95 14.29
N GLU A 352 11.81 -24.77 14.21
CA GLU A 352 12.90 -24.67 13.22
C GLU A 352 12.38 -24.71 11.76
N TYR A 353 11.24 -25.37 11.50
CA TYR A 353 10.63 -25.39 10.18
C TYR A 353 10.30 -23.99 9.67
N PHE A 354 9.79 -23.10 10.52
CA PHE A 354 9.45 -21.73 10.16
C PHE A 354 10.66 -20.81 10.22
N VAL A 355 11.48 -20.91 11.26
CA VAL A 355 12.69 -20.11 11.46
C VAL A 355 13.68 -20.31 10.33
N SER A 356 13.97 -21.56 9.92
CA SER A 356 14.89 -21.86 8.81
C SER A 356 14.40 -21.35 7.43
N ARG A 357 13.10 -21.02 7.32
CA ARG A 357 12.48 -20.46 6.13
C ARG A 357 12.21 -18.95 6.22
N ASN A 358 12.70 -18.30 7.26
CA ASN A 358 12.49 -16.88 7.54
C ASN A 358 11.01 -16.47 7.59
N LEU A 359 10.16 -17.34 8.17
CA LEU A 359 8.72 -17.10 8.31
C LEU A 359 8.46 -16.42 9.65
N TYR A 360 8.74 -15.13 9.73
CA TYR A 360 8.46 -14.26 10.86
C TYR A 360 7.14 -13.51 10.67
N PRO A 361 6.44 -13.10 11.75
CA PRO A 361 5.26 -12.23 11.64
C PRO A 361 5.58 -10.94 10.89
N ASN A 362 4.71 -10.56 9.98
CA ASN A 362 4.80 -9.31 9.23
C ASN A 362 3.74 -8.29 9.71
N VAL A 363 3.69 -7.12 9.05
CA VAL A 363 2.76 -6.04 9.38
C VAL A 363 1.30 -6.50 9.41
N ASP A 364 0.89 -7.42 8.55
CA ASP A 364 -0.50 -7.84 8.39
C ASP A 364 -0.99 -8.76 9.51
N PHE A 365 -0.08 -9.39 10.26
CA PHE A 365 -0.44 -10.43 11.24
C PHE A 365 -1.32 -9.89 12.38
N TYR A 366 -1.04 -8.71 12.91
CA TYR A 366 -1.83 -8.09 13.97
C TYR A 366 -2.78 -6.98 13.49
N THR A 367 -2.55 -6.42 12.30
CA THR A 367 -3.32 -5.28 11.79
C THR A 367 -4.81 -5.58 11.69
N GLY A 368 -5.18 -6.77 11.19
CA GLY A 368 -6.57 -7.18 11.06
C GLY A 368 -7.30 -7.28 12.40
N LEU A 369 -6.61 -7.71 13.47
CA LEU A 369 -7.18 -7.79 14.83
C LEU A 369 -7.49 -6.37 15.36
N ILE A 370 -6.59 -5.42 15.13
CA ILE A 370 -6.79 -4.02 15.54
C ILE A 370 -7.99 -3.41 14.81
N TYR A 371 -8.05 -3.55 13.50
CA TYR A 371 -9.17 -3.02 12.70
C TYR A 371 -10.52 -3.61 13.13
N ARG A 372 -10.56 -4.92 13.36
CA ARG A 372 -11.75 -5.59 13.90
C ARG A 372 -12.12 -5.07 15.27
N ALA A 373 -11.16 -4.91 16.19
CA ALA A 373 -11.40 -4.36 17.52
C ALA A 373 -11.98 -2.94 17.47
N MET A 374 -11.52 -2.12 16.52
CA MET A 374 -12.05 -0.77 16.24
C MET A 374 -13.45 -0.78 15.62
N GLY A 375 -13.96 -1.94 15.15
CA GLY A 375 -15.30 -2.09 14.57
C GLY A 375 -15.34 -2.07 13.04
N PHE A 376 -14.18 -2.08 12.36
CA PHE A 376 -14.17 -2.19 10.89
C PHE A 376 -14.48 -3.61 10.44
N PRO A 377 -15.37 -3.80 9.45
CA PRO A 377 -15.56 -5.09 8.80
C PRO A 377 -14.37 -5.42 7.89
N THR A 378 -14.19 -6.68 7.60
CA THR A 378 -13.03 -7.21 6.88
C THR A 378 -12.84 -6.58 5.50
N GLU A 379 -13.94 -6.27 4.82
CA GLU A 379 -13.95 -5.63 3.49
C GLU A 379 -13.34 -4.22 3.49
N MET A 380 -13.27 -3.58 4.66
CA MET A 380 -12.65 -2.26 4.83
C MET A 380 -11.13 -2.30 5.07
N PHE A 381 -10.53 -3.46 5.33
CA PHE A 381 -9.11 -3.55 5.70
C PHE A 381 -8.19 -3.04 4.58
N THR A 382 -8.43 -3.47 3.34
CA THR A 382 -7.65 -2.97 2.20
C THR A 382 -7.94 -1.49 1.90
N VAL A 383 -9.12 -0.97 2.24
CA VAL A 383 -9.44 0.46 2.15
C VAL A 383 -8.59 1.26 3.13
N LEU A 384 -8.46 0.79 4.37
CA LEU A 384 -7.59 1.41 5.39
C LEU A 384 -6.12 1.38 4.94
N PHE A 385 -5.70 0.28 4.33
CA PHE A 385 -4.38 0.20 3.71
C PHE A 385 -4.21 1.26 2.61
N ALA A 386 -5.19 1.44 1.73
CA ALA A 386 -5.15 2.47 0.68
C ALA A 386 -5.06 3.90 1.26
N LEU A 387 -5.79 4.18 2.35
CA LEU A 387 -5.69 5.45 3.07
C LEU A 387 -4.25 5.70 3.54
N GLY A 388 -3.64 4.73 4.21
CA GLY A 388 -2.26 4.81 4.67
C GLY A 388 -1.27 4.98 3.51
N ARG A 389 -1.42 4.21 2.42
CA ARG A 389 -0.48 4.19 1.29
C ARG A 389 -0.57 5.43 0.37
N LEU A 390 -1.63 6.21 0.46
CA LEU A 390 -1.86 7.34 -0.43
C LEU A 390 -0.69 8.34 -0.49
N PRO A 391 -0.08 8.78 0.62
CA PRO A 391 1.05 9.71 0.57
C PRO A 391 2.26 9.14 -0.19
N GLY A 392 2.54 7.85 -0.02
CA GLY A 392 3.60 7.15 -0.73
C GLY A 392 3.35 7.13 -2.24
N TRP A 393 2.14 6.78 -2.67
CA TRP A 393 1.78 6.83 -4.10
C TRP A 393 1.92 8.23 -4.68
N ILE A 394 1.46 9.26 -3.95
CA ILE A 394 1.59 10.65 -4.38
C ILE A 394 3.06 11.05 -4.50
N ALA A 395 3.88 10.74 -3.49
CA ALA A 395 5.31 11.04 -3.52
C ALA A 395 6.02 10.36 -4.68
N GLN A 396 5.74 9.08 -4.91
CA GLN A 396 6.29 8.28 -6.02
C GLN A 396 5.87 8.83 -7.40
N TRP A 397 4.62 9.26 -7.53
CA TRP A 397 4.13 9.90 -8.74
C TRP A 397 4.81 11.27 -8.98
N HIS A 398 4.96 12.10 -7.94
CA HIS A 398 5.67 13.38 -8.01
C HIS A 398 7.14 13.21 -8.42
N GLU A 399 7.83 12.25 -7.82
CA GLU A 399 9.23 11.98 -8.14
C GLU A 399 9.38 11.59 -9.61
N MET A 400 8.54 10.69 -10.11
CA MET A 400 8.55 10.25 -11.51
C MET A 400 8.26 11.40 -12.48
N ILE A 401 7.25 12.24 -12.21
CA ILE A 401 6.89 13.38 -13.11
C ILE A 401 7.98 14.44 -13.14
N LYS A 402 8.70 14.63 -12.03
CA LYS A 402 9.79 15.61 -11.94
C LYS A 402 11.12 15.07 -12.47
N GLU A 403 11.25 13.77 -12.72
CA GLU A 403 12.50 13.17 -13.18
C GLU A 403 12.81 13.60 -14.62
N PRO A 404 13.97 14.26 -14.87
CA PRO A 404 14.37 14.64 -16.22
C PRO A 404 14.57 13.41 -17.11
N GLY A 405 13.92 13.38 -18.26
CA GLY A 405 14.06 12.26 -19.21
C GLY A 405 13.18 11.04 -18.87
N SER A 406 12.24 11.18 -17.94
CA SER A 406 11.22 10.16 -17.68
C SER A 406 10.56 9.71 -18.99
N ARG A 407 10.38 8.41 -19.15
CA ARG A 407 9.83 7.80 -20.37
C ARG A 407 8.61 6.96 -20.03
N ILE A 408 7.69 6.86 -20.99
CA ILE A 408 6.56 5.94 -20.88
C ILE A 408 7.04 4.51 -20.66
N GLY A 409 6.51 3.87 -19.64
CA GLY A 409 6.78 2.48 -19.31
C GLY A 409 6.20 1.57 -20.39
N ARG A 410 7.08 0.88 -21.12
CA ARG A 410 6.71 -0.09 -22.16
C ARG A 410 7.68 -1.27 -22.11
N PRO A 411 7.42 -2.27 -21.26
CA PRO A 411 8.27 -3.46 -21.19
C PRO A 411 8.29 -4.22 -22.52
N ARG A 412 9.35 -5.00 -22.73
CA ARG A 412 9.47 -5.92 -23.86
C ARG A 412 8.84 -7.26 -23.50
N GLN A 413 8.53 -8.04 -24.55
CA GLN A 413 8.13 -9.45 -24.43
C GLN A 413 9.02 -10.31 -25.29
N ILE A 414 9.20 -11.57 -24.88
CA ILE A 414 9.74 -12.64 -25.72
C ILE A 414 8.55 -13.31 -26.35
N TYR A 415 8.45 -13.22 -27.68
CA TYR A 415 7.35 -13.84 -28.42
C TYR A 415 7.59 -15.33 -28.57
N THR A 416 6.63 -16.12 -28.20
CA THR A 416 6.65 -17.60 -28.24
C THR A 416 5.51 -18.20 -29.06
N GLY A 417 4.76 -17.37 -29.80
CA GLY A 417 3.68 -17.79 -30.65
C GLY A 417 4.16 -18.23 -32.05
N GLU A 418 3.22 -18.46 -32.94
CA GLU A 418 3.48 -18.89 -34.33
C GLU A 418 4.25 -17.81 -35.11
N VAL A 419 5.14 -18.23 -36.00
CA VAL A 419 5.99 -17.33 -36.80
C VAL A 419 5.15 -16.52 -37.78
N LEU A 420 4.39 -17.21 -38.63
CA LEU A 420 3.51 -16.64 -39.62
C LEU A 420 2.37 -17.62 -39.91
N ARG A 421 1.17 -17.11 -40.02
CA ARG A 421 -0.01 -17.91 -40.44
C ARG A 421 -0.82 -17.06 -41.41
N ASP A 422 -1.20 -17.67 -42.51
CA ASP A 422 -2.13 -17.03 -43.45
C ASP A 422 -3.54 -17.02 -42.88
N PHE A 423 -4.26 -15.95 -43.20
CA PHE A 423 -5.66 -15.85 -42.82
C PHE A 423 -6.47 -16.88 -43.67
N VAL A 424 -7.21 -17.71 -42.97
CA VAL A 424 -8.16 -18.66 -43.61
C VAL A 424 -9.57 -18.15 -43.32
N PRO A 425 -10.42 -17.89 -44.34
CA PRO A 425 -11.81 -17.50 -44.14
C PRO A 425 -12.56 -18.56 -43.29
N VAL A 426 -13.60 -18.07 -42.56
CA VAL A 426 -14.31 -18.96 -41.61
C VAL A 426 -14.94 -20.19 -42.28
N GLU A 427 -15.35 -20.01 -43.54
CA GLU A 427 -15.96 -21.08 -44.36
C GLU A 427 -14.95 -22.14 -44.79
N ALA A 428 -13.64 -21.89 -44.65
CA ALA A 428 -12.56 -22.79 -45.07
C ALA A 428 -11.69 -23.28 -43.88
N ARG A 429 -12.08 -23.02 -42.65
CA ARG A 429 -11.37 -23.48 -41.44
C ARG A 429 -11.70 -24.89 -41.05
#